data_ef908c4af448945a0a92dc918b33e71f
#
_entry.id   ef908c4af448945a0a92dc918b33e71f
#
_cell.length_a   1.000
_cell.length_b   1.000
_cell.length_c   1.000
_cell.angle_alpha   90.00
_cell.angle_beta   90.00
_cell.angle_gamma   90.00
#
_symmetry.space_group_name_H-M   'P 1'
#
loop_
_entity.id
_entity.type
_entity.pdbx_description
1 polymer ?
#
loop_
_entity_poly.entity_id
_entity_poly.type
_entity_poly.pdbx_seq_one_letter_code
_entity_poly.pdbx_strand_id
1 'polypeptide(L)'
;MDREIPAKEQVRKKLKVVLLVAVLLLILIVVQIMISRSLKSVTVHRSDILIAKVERGRMEGSFSAEAIVTPISTYSVEAMTGGRIEAIHFKPGDYVKKGETLIKLSNDDLKLSLLAQEASVTDQANNLSNARILSNQSRLSQRLKIAEALNALKRERRNFTQKNDLYQKGYIAQEEFLVAEEEHEIAETRYSYLQEEARTDSLFREQQLLQLEGAVNQLQLSLRQIRNRINELDVKAPMSGQITEMDLKLGRIISTGSSIAVIEDDTRYYLQAKVDQYYLARLSVNAVARIRVQGEETVLQVVKIHPRLANDKVLVDIQGDIPKTLKSGQSISVDIITDNLEDVLYLPQGQYLNDGGGHWVYVLSKDGKRAARRAVKTGFRNIREVEVLDGLSEGEEVITSSYKVLKDKEIVRIKEAK
;
A
#
# COMPACT_ATOMS: atom_id res chain seq x y z
N MET A 1 -10.27 -62.91 -101.44
CA MET A 1 -9.93 -64.08 -100.58
C MET A 1 -9.62 -63.59 -99.19
N ASP A 2 -10.68 -63.39 -98.42
CA ASP A 2 -10.56 -63.03 -96.99
C ASP A 2 -10.48 -64.31 -96.19
N ARG A 3 -9.42 -64.53 -95.45
CA ARG A 3 -9.26 -65.57 -94.46
C ARG A 3 -9.82 -65.11 -93.14
N GLU A 4 -10.97 -65.64 -92.76
CA GLU A 4 -11.49 -65.44 -91.39
C GLU A 4 -10.58 -66.08 -90.36
N ILE A 5 -10.16 -65.30 -89.35
CA ILE A 5 -9.37 -65.80 -88.26
C ILE A 5 -10.32 -66.46 -87.26
N PRO A 6 -10.07 -67.69 -86.79
CA PRO A 6 -11.00 -68.42 -85.90
C PRO A 6 -11.17 -67.73 -84.57
N ALA A 7 -12.42 -67.57 -84.07
CA ALA A 7 -12.86 -66.82 -82.87
C ALA A 7 -12.10 -67.17 -81.57
N LYS A 8 -11.44 -68.29 -81.44
CA LYS A 8 -10.60 -68.72 -80.30
C LYS A 8 -9.30 -67.91 -80.10
N GLU A 9 -8.71 -67.40 -81.21
CA GLU A 9 -7.46 -66.59 -81.08
C GLU A 9 -7.73 -65.14 -80.70
N GLN A 10 -8.88 -64.58 -81.10
CA GLN A 10 -9.26 -63.20 -80.69
C GLN A 10 -9.57 -63.10 -79.21
N VAL A 11 -10.18 -64.17 -78.62
CA VAL A 11 -10.49 -64.21 -77.21
C VAL A 11 -9.21 -64.33 -76.35
N ARG A 12 -8.24 -65.13 -76.80
CA ARG A 12 -6.93 -65.23 -76.09
C ARG A 12 -6.09 -63.96 -76.20
N LYS A 13 -6.14 -63.18 -77.28
CA LYS A 13 -5.45 -61.88 -77.41
C LYS A 13 -6.14 -60.83 -76.49
N LYS A 14 -7.49 -60.77 -76.43
CA LYS A 14 -8.23 -59.91 -75.58
C LYS A 14 -7.97 -60.25 -74.12
N LEU A 15 -7.89 -61.52 -73.73
CA LEU A 15 -7.62 -61.95 -72.36
C LEU A 15 -6.19 -61.56 -71.92
N LYS A 16 -5.18 -61.71 -72.84
CA LYS A 16 -3.81 -61.27 -72.55
C LYS A 16 -3.69 -59.75 -72.43
N VAL A 17 -4.44 -58.95 -73.17
CA VAL A 17 -4.48 -57.51 -73.09
C VAL A 17 -5.15 -57.07 -71.77
N VAL A 18 -6.25 -57.70 -71.35
CA VAL A 18 -6.95 -57.43 -70.10
C VAL A 18 -6.05 -57.79 -68.91
N LEU A 19 -5.32 -58.91 -68.99
CA LEU A 19 -4.38 -59.31 -67.92
C LEU A 19 -3.19 -58.33 -67.80
N LEU A 20 -2.69 -57.86 -68.97
CA LEU A 20 -1.59 -56.86 -69.01
C LEU A 20 -2.02 -55.51 -68.46
N VAL A 21 -3.25 -55.06 -68.76
CA VAL A 21 -3.85 -53.84 -68.17
C VAL A 21 -4.09 -53.98 -66.64
N ALA A 22 -4.56 -55.15 -66.19
CA ALA A 22 -4.75 -55.42 -64.74
C ALA A 22 -3.42 -55.42 -64.01
N VAL A 23 -2.36 -56.00 -64.54
CA VAL A 23 -1.01 -55.97 -63.96
C VAL A 23 -0.47 -54.54 -63.96
N LEU A 24 -0.68 -53.77 -65.04
CA LEU A 24 -0.25 -52.35 -65.04
C LEU A 24 -0.99 -51.51 -64.04
N LEU A 25 -2.29 -51.71 -63.87
CA LEU A 25 -3.10 -51.03 -62.81
C LEU A 25 -2.62 -51.42 -61.45
N LEU A 26 -2.29 -52.68 -61.17
CA LEU A 26 -1.78 -53.14 -59.90
C LEU A 26 -0.42 -52.52 -59.55
N ILE A 27 0.48 -52.44 -60.59
CA ILE A 27 1.76 -51.73 -60.42
C ILE A 27 1.54 -50.26 -60.18
N LEU A 28 0.60 -49.59 -60.81
CA LEU A 28 0.27 -48.18 -60.62
C LEU A 28 -0.25 -47.96 -59.20
N ILE A 29 -1.12 -48.84 -58.70
CA ILE A 29 -1.63 -48.76 -57.29
C ILE A 29 -0.49 -48.98 -56.34
N VAL A 30 0.41 -49.95 -56.54
CA VAL A 30 1.56 -50.18 -55.65
C VAL A 30 2.53 -48.99 -55.65
N VAL A 31 2.78 -48.39 -56.82
CA VAL A 31 3.62 -47.18 -56.97
C VAL A 31 2.96 -46.01 -56.30
N GLN A 32 1.66 -45.83 -56.43
CA GLN A 32 0.92 -44.75 -55.79
C GLN A 32 0.93 -44.89 -54.24
N ILE A 33 0.78 -46.11 -53.68
CA ILE A 33 0.92 -46.41 -52.24
C ILE A 33 2.37 -46.18 -51.80
N MET A 34 3.36 -46.51 -52.59
CA MET A 34 4.77 -46.32 -52.26
C MET A 34 5.17 -44.83 -52.23
N ILE A 35 4.70 -44.04 -53.22
CA ILE A 35 4.89 -42.58 -53.26
C ILE A 35 4.17 -41.90 -52.11
N SER A 36 2.92 -42.23 -51.79
CA SER A 36 2.18 -41.62 -50.69
C SER A 36 2.82 -41.94 -49.31
N ARG A 37 3.42 -43.13 -49.13
CA ARG A 37 4.20 -43.46 -47.93
C ARG A 37 5.55 -42.71 -47.84
N SER A 38 6.19 -42.43 -48.98
CA SER A 38 7.45 -41.69 -49.04
C SER A 38 7.26 -40.18 -48.76
N LEU A 39 6.14 -39.60 -49.22
CA LEU A 39 5.81 -38.17 -49.00
C LEU A 39 5.45 -37.82 -47.54
N LYS A 40 5.08 -38.83 -46.75
CA LYS A 40 4.70 -38.66 -45.32
C LYS A 40 5.86 -38.82 -44.34
N SER A 41 7.09 -39.10 -44.78
CA SER A 41 8.23 -39.35 -43.92
C SER A 41 9.41 -38.42 -44.20
N VAL A 42 10.12 -38.00 -43.14
CA VAL A 42 11.42 -37.30 -43.18
C VAL A 42 12.48 -38.18 -42.53
N THR A 43 13.73 -38.08 -43.00
CA THR A 43 14.86 -38.80 -42.43
C THR A 43 15.75 -37.80 -41.71
N VAL A 44 16.10 -38.07 -40.47
CA VAL A 44 17.01 -37.28 -39.63
C VAL A 44 18.08 -38.17 -39.01
N HIS A 45 19.23 -37.58 -38.68
CA HIS A 45 20.28 -38.32 -37.96
C HIS A 45 20.00 -38.27 -36.45
N ARG A 46 20.39 -39.34 -35.73
CA ARG A 46 20.20 -39.41 -34.28
C ARG A 46 20.96 -38.33 -33.54
N SER A 47 22.07 -37.82 -34.09
CA SER A 47 22.84 -36.70 -33.57
C SER A 47 22.10 -35.37 -33.57
N ASP A 48 21.09 -35.21 -34.42
CA ASP A 48 20.41 -33.94 -34.68
C ASP A 48 19.14 -33.77 -33.81
N ILE A 49 18.81 -34.80 -33.01
CA ILE A 49 17.62 -34.83 -32.16
C ILE A 49 17.97 -35.16 -30.73
N LEU A 50 17.31 -34.49 -29.78
CA LEU A 50 17.33 -34.86 -28.37
C LEU A 50 16.16 -35.79 -28.10
N ILE A 51 16.43 -36.84 -27.36
CA ILE A 51 15.44 -37.85 -26.97
C ILE A 51 15.41 -37.91 -25.45
N ALA A 52 14.23 -37.89 -24.85
CA ALA A 52 14.03 -38.10 -23.43
C ALA A 52 13.01 -39.22 -23.20
N LYS A 53 13.15 -39.90 -22.09
CA LYS A 53 12.19 -40.90 -21.59
C LYS A 53 11.09 -40.25 -20.81
N VAL A 54 9.88 -40.74 -20.93
CA VAL A 54 8.77 -40.47 -20.03
C VAL A 54 9.07 -41.15 -18.70
N GLU A 55 9.22 -40.36 -17.65
CA GLU A 55 9.51 -40.86 -16.31
C GLU A 55 8.25 -40.71 -15.42
N ARG A 56 8.14 -41.58 -14.42
CA ARG A 56 7.14 -41.50 -13.39
C ARG A 56 7.81 -41.16 -12.07
N GLY A 57 7.30 -40.14 -11.38
CA GLY A 57 7.89 -39.73 -10.13
C GLY A 57 7.24 -38.48 -9.51
N ARG A 58 8.00 -37.84 -8.64
CA ARG A 58 7.61 -36.59 -8.01
C ARG A 58 8.08 -35.42 -8.88
N MET A 59 7.15 -34.59 -9.24
CA MET A 59 7.43 -33.35 -9.95
C MET A 59 7.25 -32.15 -9.00
N GLU A 60 8.25 -31.28 -8.88
CA GLU A 60 8.13 -30.05 -8.09
C GLU A 60 7.13 -29.11 -8.76
N GLY A 61 6.01 -28.88 -8.07
CA GLY A 61 5.03 -27.91 -8.53
C GLY A 61 5.61 -26.50 -8.37
N SER A 62 6.01 -25.84 -9.44
CA SER A 62 6.45 -24.45 -9.41
C SER A 62 5.99 -23.70 -10.65
N PHE A 63 5.74 -22.43 -10.49
CA PHE A 63 5.45 -21.53 -11.62
C PHE A 63 6.18 -20.21 -11.44
N SER A 64 6.51 -19.56 -12.55
CA SER A 64 7.16 -18.26 -12.54
C SER A 64 6.11 -17.15 -12.65
N ALA A 65 6.26 -16.11 -11.83
CA ALA A 65 5.45 -14.91 -11.87
C ALA A 65 6.35 -13.67 -11.91
N GLU A 66 5.85 -12.61 -12.54
CA GLU A 66 6.50 -11.31 -12.51
C GLU A 66 6.13 -10.61 -11.20
N ALA A 67 7.15 -10.16 -10.46
CA ALA A 67 6.99 -9.43 -9.21
C ALA A 67 7.69 -8.07 -9.29
N ILE A 68 7.13 -7.09 -8.60
CA ILE A 68 7.69 -5.75 -8.47
C ILE A 68 8.22 -5.59 -7.05
N VAL A 69 9.44 -5.08 -6.93
CA VAL A 69 10.05 -4.72 -5.65
C VAL A 69 9.31 -3.51 -5.08
N THR A 70 8.71 -3.66 -3.91
CA THR A 70 7.88 -2.63 -3.28
C THR A 70 8.41 -2.35 -1.87
N PRO A 71 8.57 -1.10 -1.46
CA PRO A 71 8.98 -0.77 -0.10
C PRO A 71 7.87 -1.13 0.89
N ILE A 72 8.25 -1.50 2.12
CA ILE A 72 7.26 -1.83 3.17
C ILE A 72 6.44 -0.61 3.56
N SER A 73 7.06 0.56 3.57
CA SER A 73 6.41 1.81 3.94
C SER A 73 6.72 2.90 2.92
N THR A 74 5.67 3.55 2.46
CA THR A 74 5.73 4.75 1.61
C THR A 74 4.90 5.83 2.27
N TYR A 75 5.42 7.04 2.35
CA TYR A 75 4.73 8.18 2.92
C TYR A 75 4.69 9.35 1.94
N SER A 76 3.49 9.79 1.59
CA SER A 76 3.27 11.03 0.82
C SER A 76 3.27 12.21 1.79
N VAL A 77 4.24 13.09 1.64
CA VAL A 77 4.35 14.34 2.42
C VAL A 77 3.53 15.42 1.72
N GLU A 78 2.56 15.96 2.43
CA GLU A 78 1.69 17.02 1.92
C GLU A 78 1.90 18.32 2.69
N ALA A 79 1.65 19.46 2.04
CA ALA A 79 1.68 20.76 2.68
C ALA A 79 0.45 20.94 3.58
N MET A 80 0.64 20.99 4.90
CA MET A 80 -0.45 21.29 5.83
C MET A 80 -0.88 22.76 5.79
N THR A 81 0.04 23.64 5.46
CA THR A 81 -0.20 25.09 5.32
C THR A 81 0.37 25.57 3.99
N GLY A 82 -0.41 26.33 3.23
CA GLY A 82 0.00 26.85 1.92
C GLY A 82 0.96 28.04 2.05
N GLY A 83 1.83 28.19 1.04
CA GLY A 83 2.81 29.27 0.97
C GLY A 83 3.65 29.24 -0.29
N ARG A 84 4.54 30.21 -0.45
CA ARG A 84 5.53 30.27 -1.53
C ARG A 84 6.79 29.53 -1.10
N ILE A 85 7.35 28.68 -1.96
CA ILE A 85 8.61 27.97 -1.69
C ILE A 85 9.75 28.98 -1.59
N GLU A 86 10.33 29.11 -0.40
CA GLU A 86 11.49 29.95 -0.10
C GLU A 86 12.81 29.18 -0.25
N ALA A 87 12.85 27.92 0.21
CA ALA A 87 14.02 27.07 0.11
C ALA A 87 13.63 25.60 -0.11
N ILE A 88 14.47 24.87 -0.84
CA ILE A 88 14.39 23.42 -1.05
C ILE A 88 15.72 22.85 -0.56
N HIS A 89 15.71 21.96 0.43
CA HIS A 89 16.92 21.44 1.06
C HIS A 89 17.36 20.08 0.50
N PHE A 90 16.43 19.33 -0.10
CA PHE A 90 16.67 17.98 -0.62
C PHE A 90 16.15 17.84 -2.05
N LYS A 91 16.63 16.81 -2.75
CA LYS A 91 16.23 16.48 -4.13
C LYS A 91 15.78 15.02 -4.21
N PRO A 92 15.05 14.62 -5.27
CA PRO A 92 14.78 13.21 -5.53
C PRO A 92 16.07 12.39 -5.53
N GLY A 93 16.07 11.27 -4.84
CA GLY A 93 17.23 10.41 -4.63
C GLY A 93 17.99 10.63 -3.31
N ASP A 94 17.82 11.77 -2.64
CA ASP A 94 18.47 12.04 -1.35
C ASP A 94 17.83 11.23 -0.21
N TYR A 95 18.65 10.89 0.78
CA TYR A 95 18.20 10.25 2.02
C TYR A 95 17.93 11.31 3.09
N VAL A 96 16.79 11.18 3.77
CA VAL A 96 16.35 12.10 4.82
C VAL A 96 16.09 11.36 6.13
N LYS A 97 16.34 12.04 7.25
CA LYS A 97 16.00 11.55 8.60
C LYS A 97 14.68 12.15 9.05
N LYS A 98 13.95 11.41 9.87
CA LYS A 98 12.73 11.91 10.52
C LYS A 98 12.96 13.25 11.20
N GLY A 99 12.14 14.25 10.88
CA GLY A 99 12.18 15.60 11.44
C GLY A 99 13.05 16.61 10.67
N GLU A 100 13.83 16.18 9.67
CA GLU A 100 14.57 17.10 8.81
C GLU A 100 13.63 17.91 7.92
N THR A 101 13.96 19.20 7.73
CA THR A 101 13.15 20.11 6.92
C THR A 101 13.44 19.85 5.43
N LEU A 102 12.42 19.42 4.69
CA LEU A 102 12.50 19.17 3.25
C LEU A 102 12.49 20.47 2.46
N ILE A 103 11.51 21.32 2.77
CA ILE A 103 11.32 22.63 2.15
C ILE A 103 10.89 23.64 3.19
N LYS A 104 11.16 24.88 2.91
CA LYS A 104 10.67 26.03 3.66
C LYS A 104 9.71 26.85 2.82
N LEU A 105 8.52 27.08 3.36
CA LEU A 105 7.50 27.92 2.75
C LEU A 105 7.47 29.31 3.42
N SER A 106 7.09 30.34 2.70
CA SER A 106 6.80 31.68 3.22
C SER A 106 5.33 32.00 2.96
N ASN A 107 4.66 32.53 3.99
CA ASN A 107 3.29 33.00 3.91
C ASN A 107 3.17 34.32 4.68
N ASP A 108 3.10 35.44 3.93
CA ASP A 108 3.10 36.78 4.52
C ASP A 108 1.77 37.12 5.19
N ASP A 109 0.64 36.60 4.69
CA ASP A 109 -0.68 36.77 5.32
C ASP A 109 -0.72 36.13 6.70
N LEU A 110 -0.08 34.97 6.84
CA LEU A 110 0.01 34.26 8.12
C LEU A 110 0.92 35.01 9.11
N LYS A 111 2.02 35.63 8.64
CA LYS A 111 2.89 36.49 9.46
C LYS A 111 2.15 37.75 9.95
N LEU A 112 1.37 38.40 9.06
CA LEU A 112 0.53 39.54 9.44
C LEU A 112 -0.54 39.13 10.45
N SER A 113 -1.16 37.98 10.26
CA SER A 113 -2.14 37.43 11.21
C SER A 113 -1.52 37.15 12.59
N LEU A 114 -0.27 36.68 12.64
CA LEU A 114 0.48 36.51 13.88
C LEU A 114 0.63 37.83 14.61
N LEU A 115 1.14 38.86 13.92
CA LEU A 115 1.38 40.19 14.51
C LEU A 115 0.07 40.81 15.03
N ALA A 116 -1.02 40.72 14.27
CA ALA A 116 -2.33 41.21 14.67
C ALA A 116 -2.85 40.48 15.94
N GLN A 117 -2.68 39.16 16.00
CA GLN A 117 -3.11 38.39 17.16
C GLN A 117 -2.25 38.66 18.38
N GLU A 118 -0.93 38.86 18.23
CA GLU A 118 -0.04 39.24 19.33
C GLU A 118 -0.41 40.61 19.92
N ALA A 119 -0.74 41.60 19.07
CA ALA A 119 -1.25 42.88 19.51
C ALA A 119 -2.55 42.74 20.29
N SER A 120 -3.52 41.95 19.78
CA SER A 120 -4.80 41.71 20.47
C SER A 120 -4.65 41.06 21.85
N VAL A 121 -3.74 40.07 21.96
CA VAL A 121 -3.42 39.46 23.27
C VAL A 121 -2.84 40.47 24.23
N THR A 122 -1.92 41.33 23.76
CA THR A 122 -1.28 42.37 24.58
C THR A 122 -2.29 43.38 25.07
N ASP A 123 -3.17 43.88 24.21
CA ASP A 123 -4.21 44.85 24.56
C ASP A 123 -5.18 44.27 25.59
N GLN A 124 -5.64 43.05 25.40
CA GLN A 124 -6.56 42.42 26.36
C GLN A 124 -5.87 42.08 27.68
N ALA A 125 -4.60 41.71 27.69
CA ALA A 125 -3.82 41.52 28.93
C ALA A 125 -3.63 42.84 29.69
N ASN A 126 -3.42 43.95 29.01
CA ASN A 126 -3.37 45.29 29.61
C ASN A 126 -4.72 45.68 30.24
N ASN A 127 -5.83 45.41 29.53
CA ASN A 127 -7.18 45.64 30.06
C ASN A 127 -7.45 44.84 31.35
N LEU A 128 -7.07 43.57 31.38
CA LEU A 128 -7.17 42.73 32.56
C LEU A 128 -6.30 43.26 33.72
N SER A 129 -5.07 43.69 33.42
CA SER A 129 -4.16 44.26 34.42
C SER A 129 -4.76 45.52 35.03
N ASN A 130 -5.27 46.44 34.19
CA ASN A 130 -5.93 47.67 34.67
C ASN A 130 -7.17 47.36 35.53
N ALA A 131 -8.02 46.41 35.09
CA ALA A 131 -9.17 45.99 35.88
C ALA A 131 -8.78 45.41 37.24
N ARG A 132 -7.69 44.63 37.32
CA ARG A 132 -7.16 44.13 38.60
C ARG A 132 -6.69 45.23 39.52
N ILE A 133 -5.97 46.25 38.99
CA ILE A 133 -5.50 47.40 39.75
C ILE A 133 -6.70 48.17 40.34
N LEU A 134 -7.68 48.49 39.49
CA LEU A 134 -8.89 49.21 39.92
C LEU A 134 -9.69 48.42 40.96
N SER A 135 -9.84 47.12 40.78
CA SER A 135 -10.50 46.23 41.73
C SER A 135 -9.81 46.24 43.08
N ASN A 136 -8.46 46.20 43.12
CA ASN A 136 -7.71 46.25 44.37
C ASN A 136 -7.84 47.61 45.07
N GLN A 137 -7.81 48.74 44.34
CA GLN A 137 -8.01 50.07 44.89
C GLN A 137 -9.41 50.21 45.51
N SER A 138 -10.46 49.80 44.80
CA SER A 138 -11.83 49.83 45.30
C SER A 138 -11.98 48.96 46.57
N ARG A 139 -11.41 47.74 46.59
CA ARG A 139 -11.43 46.85 47.76
C ARG A 139 -10.78 47.50 48.99
N LEU A 140 -9.68 48.23 48.79
CA LEU A 140 -9.01 48.95 49.92
C LEU A 140 -9.88 50.07 50.38
N SER A 141 -10.46 50.89 49.51
CA SER A 141 -11.38 51.98 49.85
C SER A 141 -12.60 51.49 50.69
N GLN A 142 -13.23 50.40 50.20
CA GLN A 142 -14.37 49.80 50.95
C GLN A 142 -13.98 49.26 52.30
N ARG A 143 -12.82 48.63 52.46
CA ARG A 143 -12.33 48.19 53.78
C ARG A 143 -12.15 49.35 54.74
N LEU A 144 -11.67 50.52 54.30
CA LEU A 144 -11.55 51.72 55.11
C LEU A 144 -12.91 52.21 55.52
N LYS A 145 -13.88 52.35 54.62
CA LYS A 145 -15.28 52.78 54.99
C LYS A 145 -15.92 51.85 56.00
N ILE A 146 -15.79 50.52 55.81
CA ILE A 146 -16.34 49.55 56.78
C ILE A 146 -15.66 49.66 58.15
N ALA A 147 -14.33 49.90 58.18
CA ALA A 147 -13.63 50.09 59.46
C ALA A 147 -14.05 51.36 60.18
N GLU A 148 -14.28 52.44 59.44
CA GLU A 148 -14.83 53.70 60.02
C GLU A 148 -16.24 53.51 60.58
N ALA A 149 -17.14 52.85 59.81
CA ALA A 149 -18.50 52.58 60.27
C ALA A 149 -18.53 51.63 61.48
N LEU A 150 -17.67 50.62 61.50
CA LEU A 150 -17.53 49.75 62.69
C LEU A 150 -17.07 50.51 63.92
N ASN A 151 -16.14 51.46 63.81
CA ASN A 151 -15.70 52.29 64.94
C ASN A 151 -16.81 53.24 65.39
N ALA A 152 -17.62 53.81 64.47
CA ALA A 152 -18.79 54.58 64.85
C ALA A 152 -19.83 53.72 65.58
N LEU A 153 -20.19 52.56 65.07
CA LEU A 153 -21.09 51.62 65.72
C LEU A 153 -20.62 51.26 67.14
N LYS A 154 -19.34 50.98 67.31
CA LYS A 154 -18.77 50.70 68.64
C LYS A 154 -18.90 51.88 69.62
N ARG A 155 -18.82 53.15 69.18
CA ARG A 155 -19.01 54.31 69.96
C ARG A 155 -20.48 54.45 70.37
N GLU A 156 -21.39 54.42 69.42
CA GLU A 156 -22.81 54.61 69.68
C GLU A 156 -23.39 53.45 70.51
N ARG A 157 -22.94 52.22 70.32
CA ARG A 157 -23.30 51.07 71.17
C ARG A 157 -22.88 51.28 72.62
N ARG A 158 -21.68 51.86 72.90
CA ARG A 158 -21.26 52.16 74.25
C ARG A 158 -22.12 53.28 74.85
N ASN A 159 -22.45 54.35 74.11
CA ASN A 159 -23.31 55.44 74.52
C ASN A 159 -24.72 54.92 74.87
N PHE A 160 -25.31 54.13 73.99
CA PHE A 160 -26.62 53.49 74.13
C PHE A 160 -26.63 52.62 75.44
N THR A 161 -25.62 51.76 75.63
CA THR A 161 -25.53 50.88 76.81
C THR A 161 -25.48 51.69 78.11
N GLN A 162 -24.68 52.77 78.15
CA GLN A 162 -24.56 53.65 79.29
C GLN A 162 -25.86 54.43 79.59
N LYS A 163 -26.50 54.97 78.56
CA LYS A 163 -27.77 55.73 78.67
C LYS A 163 -28.93 54.82 79.06
N ASN A 164 -29.00 53.58 78.55
CA ASN A 164 -29.98 52.58 78.94
C ASN A 164 -29.86 52.25 80.45
N ASP A 165 -28.65 52.06 80.99
CA ASP A 165 -28.41 51.79 82.42
C ASP A 165 -28.78 52.92 83.26
N LEU A 166 -28.54 54.19 82.83
CA LEU A 166 -28.96 55.39 83.58
C LEU A 166 -30.48 55.63 83.54
N TYR A 167 -31.14 55.33 82.38
CA TYR A 167 -32.60 55.43 82.26
C TYR A 167 -33.31 54.38 83.11
N GLN A 168 -32.86 53.16 83.18
CA GLN A 168 -33.42 52.12 84.04
C GLN A 168 -33.31 52.47 85.54
N LYS A 169 -32.29 53.25 85.92
CA LYS A 169 -32.11 53.76 87.29
C LYS A 169 -32.85 55.07 87.55
N GLY A 170 -33.57 55.64 86.56
CA GLY A 170 -34.32 56.88 86.66
C GLY A 170 -33.49 58.15 86.69
N TYR A 171 -32.24 58.14 86.19
CA TYR A 171 -31.31 59.28 86.28
C TYR A 171 -31.34 60.20 85.02
N ILE A 172 -31.98 59.75 83.92
CA ILE A 172 -32.13 60.54 82.70
C ILE A 172 -33.55 60.52 82.17
N ALA A 173 -33.96 61.48 81.31
CA ALA A 173 -35.26 61.56 80.68
C ALA A 173 -35.41 60.50 79.55
N GLN A 174 -36.67 60.08 79.26
CA GLN A 174 -36.96 59.09 78.21
C GLN A 174 -36.47 59.56 76.78
N GLU A 175 -36.61 60.90 76.55
CA GLU A 175 -36.16 61.48 75.26
C GLU A 175 -34.65 61.27 75.02
N GLU A 176 -33.84 61.44 76.05
CA GLU A 176 -32.36 61.27 75.99
C GLU A 176 -31.96 59.80 75.75
N PHE A 177 -32.73 58.87 76.26
CA PHE A 177 -32.56 57.44 75.99
C PHE A 177 -32.94 57.12 74.53
N LEU A 178 -34.13 57.58 74.03
CA LEU A 178 -34.60 57.33 72.65
C LEU A 178 -33.64 57.91 71.62
N VAL A 179 -33.02 59.06 71.81
CA VAL A 179 -32.00 59.61 70.93
C VAL A 179 -30.79 58.71 70.88
N ALA A 180 -30.31 58.15 71.98
CA ALA A 180 -29.18 57.24 71.99
C ALA A 180 -29.51 55.87 71.30
N GLU A 181 -30.76 55.42 71.44
CA GLU A 181 -31.25 54.22 70.80
C GLU A 181 -31.28 54.39 69.23
N GLU A 182 -31.84 55.51 68.78
CA GLU A 182 -31.92 55.85 67.34
C GLU A 182 -30.51 56.02 66.73
N GLU A 183 -29.60 56.72 67.40
CA GLU A 183 -28.21 56.89 66.99
C GLU A 183 -27.49 55.53 66.88
N HIS A 184 -27.74 54.60 67.79
CA HIS A 184 -27.19 53.25 67.72
C HIS A 184 -27.78 52.48 66.55
N GLU A 185 -29.09 52.49 66.30
CA GLU A 185 -29.79 51.83 65.21
C GLU A 185 -29.32 52.34 63.81
N ILE A 186 -29.16 53.68 63.69
CA ILE A 186 -28.62 54.33 62.51
C ILE A 186 -27.20 53.82 62.25
N ALA A 187 -26.32 53.75 63.24
CA ALA A 187 -24.95 53.30 63.09
C ALA A 187 -24.86 51.80 62.71
N GLU A 188 -25.75 50.97 63.30
CA GLU A 188 -25.82 49.54 63.01
C GLU A 188 -26.31 49.31 61.56
N THR A 189 -27.38 50.02 61.16
CA THR A 189 -27.89 49.95 59.78
C THR A 189 -26.86 50.40 58.75
N ARG A 190 -26.12 51.48 59.04
CA ARG A 190 -25.05 51.99 58.19
C ARG A 190 -23.90 50.96 58.05
N TYR A 191 -23.50 50.31 59.11
CA TYR A 191 -22.44 49.29 59.08
C TYR A 191 -22.89 48.06 58.26
N SER A 192 -24.09 47.55 58.50
CA SER A 192 -24.63 46.38 57.77
C SER A 192 -24.80 46.66 56.28
N TYR A 193 -25.29 47.85 55.95
CA TYR A 193 -25.40 48.29 54.52
C TYR A 193 -24.04 48.31 53.84
N LEU A 194 -23.00 48.89 54.44
CA LEU A 194 -21.67 48.93 53.87
C LEU A 194 -21.03 47.53 53.70
N GLN A 195 -21.34 46.59 54.61
CA GLN A 195 -20.90 45.21 54.41
C GLN A 195 -21.56 44.53 53.27
N GLU A 196 -22.89 44.69 53.07
CA GLU A 196 -23.62 44.05 51.97
C GLU A 196 -23.23 44.71 50.65
N GLU A 197 -23.07 46.05 50.59
CA GLU A 197 -22.54 46.74 49.40
C GLU A 197 -21.18 46.19 49.02
N ALA A 198 -20.25 46.01 49.99
CA ALA A 198 -18.92 45.47 49.66
C ALA A 198 -18.95 44.02 49.17
N ARG A 199 -19.85 43.22 49.76
CA ARG A 199 -20.03 41.83 49.34
C ARG A 199 -20.52 41.74 47.90
N THR A 200 -21.58 42.47 47.57
CA THR A 200 -22.20 42.49 46.24
C THR A 200 -21.22 43.01 45.16
N ASP A 201 -20.53 44.10 45.49
CA ASP A 201 -19.53 44.69 44.59
C ASP A 201 -18.30 43.80 44.40
N SER A 202 -17.88 43.04 45.43
CA SER A 202 -16.81 42.05 45.30
C SER A 202 -17.19 40.92 44.35
N LEU A 203 -18.41 40.38 44.46
CA LEU A 203 -18.89 39.32 43.56
C LEU A 203 -18.97 39.81 42.10
N PHE A 204 -19.48 41.03 41.88
CA PHE A 204 -19.56 41.61 40.54
C PHE A 204 -18.18 41.79 39.91
N ARG A 205 -17.20 42.31 40.64
CA ARG A 205 -15.82 42.48 40.16
C ARG A 205 -15.13 41.16 39.92
N GLU A 206 -15.35 40.16 40.76
CA GLU A 206 -14.80 38.82 40.53
C GLU A 206 -15.33 38.21 39.23
N GLN A 207 -16.62 38.29 38.97
CA GLN A 207 -17.21 37.87 37.70
C GLN A 207 -16.61 38.61 36.49
N GLN A 208 -16.43 39.93 36.61
CA GLN A 208 -15.82 40.75 35.55
C GLN A 208 -14.37 40.33 35.28
N LEU A 209 -13.58 40.08 36.31
CA LEU A 209 -12.20 39.61 36.16
C LEU A 209 -12.13 38.22 35.52
N LEU A 210 -13.00 37.29 35.93
CA LEU A 210 -13.09 35.95 35.33
C LEU A 210 -13.45 36.03 33.82
N GLN A 211 -14.34 36.93 33.44
CA GLN A 211 -14.67 37.14 32.00
C GLN A 211 -13.45 37.67 31.21
N LEU A 212 -12.73 38.64 31.76
CA LEU A 212 -11.52 39.17 31.11
C LEU A 212 -10.40 38.14 31.03
N GLU A 213 -10.20 37.34 32.10
CA GLU A 213 -9.24 36.23 32.08
C GLU A 213 -9.61 35.16 31.02
N GLY A 214 -10.89 34.83 30.91
CA GLY A 214 -11.40 33.92 29.87
C GLY A 214 -11.09 34.45 28.45
N ALA A 215 -11.32 35.77 28.23
CA ALA A 215 -11.01 36.39 26.95
C ALA A 215 -9.51 36.36 26.63
N VAL A 216 -8.63 36.65 27.58
CA VAL A 216 -7.17 36.54 27.38
C VAL A 216 -6.77 35.10 27.04
N ASN A 217 -7.29 34.12 27.77
CA ASN A 217 -7.01 32.71 27.54
C ASN A 217 -7.44 32.28 26.11
N GLN A 218 -8.62 32.74 25.67
CA GLN A 218 -9.11 32.41 24.30
C GLN A 218 -8.20 33.01 23.22
N LEU A 219 -7.78 34.26 23.38
CA LEU A 219 -6.85 34.88 22.43
C LEU A 219 -5.48 34.21 22.44
N GLN A 220 -4.99 33.74 23.59
CA GLN A 220 -3.74 32.98 23.66
C GLN A 220 -3.83 31.61 22.99
N LEU A 221 -4.99 30.94 23.06
CA LEU A 221 -5.24 29.70 22.29
C LEU A 221 -5.19 29.96 20.80
N SER A 222 -5.85 31.01 20.32
CA SER A 222 -5.81 31.42 18.91
C SER A 222 -4.37 31.75 18.46
N LEU A 223 -3.61 32.46 19.28
CA LEU A 223 -2.19 32.75 19.01
C LEU A 223 -1.36 31.49 18.86
N ARG A 224 -1.56 30.49 19.74
CA ARG A 224 -0.88 29.19 19.63
C ARG A 224 -1.22 28.47 18.32
N GLN A 225 -2.47 28.51 17.88
CA GLN A 225 -2.88 27.91 16.61
C GLN A 225 -2.18 28.58 15.41
N ILE A 226 -2.09 29.91 15.40
CA ILE A 226 -1.37 30.64 14.34
C ILE A 226 0.11 30.29 14.33
N ARG A 227 0.76 30.21 15.51
CA ARG A 227 2.18 29.80 15.62
C ARG A 227 2.40 28.39 15.13
N ASN A 228 1.50 27.44 15.41
CA ASN A 228 1.59 26.09 14.89
C ASN A 228 1.53 26.06 13.35
N ARG A 229 0.61 26.82 12.74
CA ARG A 229 0.54 26.95 11.27
C ARG A 229 1.81 27.54 10.67
N ILE A 230 2.45 28.49 11.38
CA ILE A 230 3.74 29.05 10.94
C ILE A 230 4.84 27.98 11.02
N ASN A 231 4.87 27.16 12.05
CA ASN A 231 5.83 26.05 12.17
C ASN A 231 5.61 24.97 11.09
N GLU A 232 4.38 24.81 10.57
CA GLU A 232 4.06 23.92 9.48
C GLU A 232 4.55 24.43 8.10
N LEU A 233 4.98 25.70 8.01
CA LEU A 233 5.66 26.22 6.81
C LEU A 233 7.04 25.59 6.61
N ASP A 234 7.66 25.07 7.66
CA ASP A 234 8.83 24.20 7.59
C ASP A 234 8.33 22.76 7.41
N VAL A 235 8.16 22.33 6.16
CA VAL A 235 7.69 20.98 5.84
C VAL A 235 8.78 19.98 6.16
N LYS A 236 8.51 19.09 7.12
CA LYS A 236 9.49 18.12 7.66
C LYS A 236 9.18 16.69 7.24
N ALA A 237 10.22 15.88 7.14
CA ALA A 237 10.11 14.45 6.89
C ALA A 237 9.44 13.73 8.09
N PRO A 238 8.31 13.02 7.89
CA PRO A 238 7.63 12.30 8.97
C PRO A 238 8.32 10.99 9.35
N MET A 239 9.13 10.46 8.45
CA MET A 239 9.93 9.24 8.62
C MET A 239 11.31 9.40 7.99
N SER A 240 12.24 8.52 8.34
CA SER A 240 13.53 8.42 7.65
C SER A 240 13.36 7.54 6.42
N GLY A 241 14.04 7.87 5.32
CA GLY A 241 13.97 7.13 4.07
C GLY A 241 14.53 7.91 2.88
N GLN A 242 14.39 7.36 1.69
CA GLN A 242 14.81 7.99 0.45
C GLN A 242 13.64 8.76 -0.19
N ILE A 243 13.89 9.97 -0.66
CA ILE A 243 12.93 10.73 -1.45
C ILE A 243 12.88 10.14 -2.86
N THR A 244 11.73 9.62 -3.26
CA THR A 244 11.54 9.05 -4.61
C THR A 244 10.93 10.03 -5.58
N GLU A 245 10.01 10.88 -5.09
CA GLU A 245 9.34 11.88 -5.91
C GLU A 245 9.36 13.24 -5.21
N MET A 246 9.75 14.28 -5.93
CA MET A 246 9.67 15.68 -5.52
C MET A 246 9.77 16.58 -6.77
N ASP A 247 8.66 17.14 -7.23
CA ASP A 247 8.63 18.09 -8.35
C ASP A 247 8.32 19.51 -7.86
N LEU A 248 9.34 20.18 -7.33
CA LEU A 248 9.22 21.50 -6.74
C LEU A 248 10.20 22.50 -7.38
N LYS A 249 9.76 23.76 -7.47
CA LYS A 249 10.59 24.88 -7.98
C LYS A 249 10.53 26.05 -7.00
N LEU A 250 11.67 26.69 -6.75
CA LEU A 250 11.75 27.90 -5.94
C LEU A 250 10.79 28.97 -6.46
N GLY A 251 10.11 29.65 -5.55
CA GLY A 251 9.15 30.70 -5.87
C GLY A 251 7.74 30.21 -6.26
N ARG A 252 7.53 28.91 -6.48
CA ARG A 252 6.20 28.35 -6.74
C ARG A 252 5.32 28.45 -5.50
N ILE A 253 4.03 28.76 -5.71
CA ILE A 253 3.02 28.77 -4.64
C ILE A 253 2.46 27.36 -4.51
N ILE A 254 2.43 26.87 -3.27
CA ILE A 254 1.88 25.58 -2.86
C ILE A 254 0.60 25.83 -2.08
N SER A 255 -0.46 25.11 -2.43
CA SER A 255 -1.72 25.13 -1.68
C SER A 255 -1.71 24.06 -0.57
N THR A 256 -2.53 24.27 0.45
CA THR A 256 -2.79 23.25 1.49
C THR A 256 -3.27 21.95 0.83
N GLY A 257 -2.75 20.80 1.26
CA GLY A 257 -3.04 19.47 0.71
C GLY A 257 -2.27 19.10 -0.56
N SER A 258 -1.39 20.01 -1.06
CA SER A 258 -0.53 19.66 -2.21
C SER A 258 0.56 18.68 -1.80
N SER A 259 0.80 17.67 -2.64
CA SER A 259 1.92 16.73 -2.47
C SER A 259 3.25 17.46 -2.64
N ILE A 260 4.16 17.26 -1.72
CA ILE A 260 5.49 17.86 -1.65
C ILE A 260 6.55 16.84 -2.06
N ALA A 261 6.50 15.66 -1.46
CA ALA A 261 7.47 14.60 -1.69
C ALA A 261 6.87 13.23 -1.35
N VAL A 262 7.43 12.18 -1.95
CA VAL A 262 7.19 10.80 -1.55
C VAL A 262 8.48 10.28 -0.92
N ILE A 263 8.39 9.75 0.31
CA ILE A 263 9.50 9.15 1.05
C ILE A 263 9.23 7.67 1.19
N GLU A 264 10.20 6.85 0.81
CA GLU A 264 10.14 5.39 0.91
C GLU A 264 11.16 4.88 1.93
N ASP A 265 10.76 3.87 2.70
CA ASP A 265 11.68 3.12 3.56
C ASP A 265 12.57 2.22 2.67
N ASP A 266 13.84 2.57 2.53
CA ASP A 266 14.82 1.84 1.72
C ASP A 266 15.49 0.69 2.49
N THR A 267 15.08 0.42 3.72
CA THR A 267 15.67 -0.63 4.56
C THR A 267 15.06 -1.99 4.34
N ARG A 268 13.77 -2.03 3.96
CA ARG A 268 13.02 -3.28 3.82
C ARG A 268 12.05 -3.21 2.64
N TYR A 269 12.11 -4.28 1.84
CA TYR A 269 11.26 -4.46 0.68
C TYR A 269 10.43 -5.74 0.80
N TYR A 270 9.38 -5.82 0.02
CA TYR A 270 8.68 -7.05 -0.29
C TYR A 270 8.47 -7.12 -1.80
N LEU A 271 8.23 -8.31 -2.31
CA LEU A 271 7.90 -8.50 -3.72
C LEU A 271 6.40 -8.61 -3.87
N GLN A 272 5.83 -7.82 -4.74
CA GLN A 272 4.43 -7.93 -5.11
C GLN A 272 4.32 -8.64 -6.46
N ALA A 273 4.00 -9.92 -6.43
CA ALA A 273 3.88 -10.75 -7.62
C ALA A 273 2.46 -10.72 -8.21
N LYS A 274 2.38 -10.70 -9.55
CA LYS A 274 1.13 -10.83 -10.30
C LYS A 274 0.95 -12.27 -10.73
N VAL A 275 0.14 -13.02 -10.01
CA VAL A 275 -0.10 -14.45 -10.24
C VAL A 275 -1.40 -14.66 -11.01
N ASP A 276 -1.37 -15.47 -12.05
CA ASP A 276 -2.55 -15.84 -12.84
C ASP A 276 -3.54 -16.66 -12.00
N GLN A 277 -4.84 -16.41 -12.19
CA GLN A 277 -5.90 -17.11 -11.44
C GLN A 277 -5.84 -18.64 -11.56
N TYR A 278 -5.26 -19.16 -12.66
CA TYR A 278 -5.09 -20.60 -12.87
C TYR A 278 -4.28 -21.26 -11.75
N TYR A 279 -3.29 -20.55 -11.18
CA TYR A 279 -2.44 -21.08 -10.12
C TYR A 279 -3.02 -20.87 -8.71
N LEU A 280 -4.10 -20.08 -8.60
CA LEU A 280 -4.65 -19.68 -7.28
C LEU A 280 -5.12 -20.89 -6.44
N ALA A 281 -5.70 -21.90 -7.07
CA ALA A 281 -6.16 -23.09 -6.37
C ALA A 281 -5.03 -23.92 -5.70
N ARG A 282 -3.78 -23.71 -6.14
CA ARG A 282 -2.59 -24.41 -5.64
C ARG A 282 -1.64 -23.50 -4.86
N LEU A 283 -2.01 -22.22 -4.71
CA LEU A 283 -1.20 -21.23 -4.01
C LEU A 283 -1.65 -21.13 -2.55
N SER A 284 -0.74 -21.37 -1.63
CA SER A 284 -1.00 -21.21 -0.21
C SER A 284 -0.15 -20.10 0.41
N VAL A 285 -0.65 -19.54 1.51
CA VAL A 285 0.17 -18.70 2.39
C VAL A 285 1.28 -19.57 2.98
N ASN A 286 2.47 -19.00 3.13
CA ASN A 286 3.73 -19.67 3.49
C ASN A 286 4.34 -20.54 2.36
N ALA A 287 3.78 -20.54 1.15
CA ALA A 287 4.45 -21.17 0.02
C ALA A 287 5.86 -20.57 -0.17
N VAL A 288 6.82 -21.44 -0.48
CA VAL A 288 8.20 -21.02 -0.74
C VAL A 288 8.27 -20.33 -2.11
N ALA A 289 8.96 -19.22 -2.16
CA ALA A 289 9.26 -18.50 -3.39
C ALA A 289 10.77 -18.36 -3.54
N ARG A 290 11.28 -18.44 -4.76
CA ARG A 290 12.71 -18.31 -5.06
C ARG A 290 12.90 -17.20 -6.08
N ILE A 291 13.90 -16.36 -5.83
CA ILE A 291 14.38 -15.38 -6.80
C ILE A 291 15.85 -15.66 -7.11
N ARG A 292 16.27 -15.30 -8.30
CA ARG A 292 17.67 -15.35 -8.69
C ARG A 292 18.16 -13.97 -9.06
N VAL A 293 19.10 -13.46 -8.25
CA VAL A 293 19.69 -12.13 -8.41
C VAL A 293 21.19 -12.31 -8.58
N GLN A 294 21.75 -11.82 -9.69
CA GLN A 294 23.20 -11.92 -10.00
C GLN A 294 23.81 -13.32 -9.90
N GLY A 295 22.98 -14.38 -10.10
CA GLY A 295 23.42 -15.77 -10.00
C GLY A 295 23.23 -16.42 -8.63
N GLU A 296 22.93 -15.65 -7.60
CA GLU A 296 22.58 -16.16 -6.27
C GLU A 296 21.09 -16.41 -6.15
N GLU A 297 20.71 -17.54 -5.56
CA GLU A 297 19.32 -17.91 -5.28
C GLU A 297 18.95 -17.51 -3.87
N THR A 298 17.88 -16.74 -3.72
CA THR A 298 17.34 -16.31 -2.43
C THR A 298 15.97 -16.93 -2.22
N VAL A 299 15.77 -17.50 -1.03
CA VAL A 299 14.52 -18.13 -0.62
C VAL A 299 13.66 -17.11 0.13
N LEU A 300 12.42 -16.98 -0.30
CA LEU A 300 11.41 -16.06 0.23
C LEU A 300 10.14 -16.85 0.56
N GLN A 301 9.15 -16.20 1.16
CA GLN A 301 7.86 -16.82 1.49
C GLN A 301 6.69 -15.93 1.07
N VAL A 302 5.63 -16.57 0.62
CA VAL A 302 4.32 -15.93 0.38
C VAL A 302 3.68 -15.61 1.73
N VAL A 303 3.49 -14.32 2.01
CA VAL A 303 2.88 -13.86 3.27
C VAL A 303 1.41 -13.47 3.13
N LYS A 304 1.02 -13.05 1.93
CA LYS A 304 -0.35 -12.61 1.69
C LYS A 304 -0.78 -12.84 0.26
N ILE A 305 -2.00 -13.33 0.11
CA ILE A 305 -2.69 -13.44 -1.18
C ILE A 305 -3.85 -12.45 -1.12
N HIS A 306 -3.89 -11.47 -2.03
CA HIS A 306 -4.95 -10.48 -2.06
C HIS A 306 -6.23 -11.08 -2.64
N PRO A 307 -7.41 -10.80 -2.06
CA PRO A 307 -8.65 -11.43 -2.51
C PRO A 307 -9.22 -10.85 -3.82
N ARG A 308 -8.65 -9.74 -4.31
CA ARG A 308 -9.15 -9.05 -5.50
C ARG A 308 -8.42 -9.51 -6.75
N LEU A 309 -9.20 -9.97 -7.74
CA LEU A 309 -8.71 -10.22 -9.10
C LEU A 309 -8.74 -8.91 -9.90
N ALA A 310 -7.67 -8.67 -10.65
CA ALA A 310 -7.58 -7.60 -11.63
C ALA A 310 -6.93 -8.17 -12.91
N ASN A 311 -7.64 -8.12 -14.04
CA ASN A 311 -7.17 -8.66 -15.33
C ASN A 311 -6.74 -10.14 -15.22
N ASP A 312 -7.57 -10.98 -14.60
CA ASP A 312 -7.35 -12.42 -14.36
C ASP A 312 -6.08 -12.75 -13.54
N LYS A 313 -5.55 -11.75 -12.83
CA LYS A 313 -4.38 -11.90 -11.95
C LYS A 313 -4.71 -11.51 -10.52
N VAL A 314 -4.05 -12.18 -9.58
CA VAL A 314 -4.09 -11.91 -8.15
C VAL A 314 -2.75 -11.34 -7.73
N LEU A 315 -2.78 -10.35 -6.85
CA LEU A 315 -1.57 -9.83 -6.21
C LEU A 315 -1.19 -10.72 -5.03
N VAL A 316 0.10 -11.03 -4.96
CA VAL A 316 0.68 -11.88 -3.93
C VAL A 316 1.88 -11.19 -3.34
N ASP A 317 1.87 -10.96 -2.03
CA ASP A 317 2.98 -10.35 -1.32
C ASP A 317 3.93 -11.44 -0.82
N ILE A 318 5.20 -11.32 -1.16
CA ILE A 318 6.27 -12.26 -0.86
C ILE A 318 7.33 -11.52 -0.06
N GLN A 319 7.71 -12.07 1.09
CA GLN A 319 8.69 -11.46 2.00
C GLN A 319 9.85 -12.43 2.29
N GLY A 320 10.96 -11.84 2.73
CA GLY A 320 12.18 -12.54 3.12
C GLY A 320 13.37 -11.59 3.06
N ASP A 321 14.56 -12.17 3.03
CA ASP A 321 15.79 -11.39 2.95
C ASP A 321 16.09 -10.99 1.50
N ILE A 322 15.41 -9.93 1.04
CA ILE A 322 15.53 -9.42 -0.32
C ILE A 322 16.88 -8.69 -0.47
N PRO A 323 17.70 -9.05 -1.48
CA PRO A 323 18.99 -8.42 -1.70
C PRO A 323 18.92 -6.90 -1.87
N LYS A 324 19.74 -6.15 -1.14
CA LYS A 324 19.81 -4.67 -1.20
C LYS A 324 20.21 -4.11 -2.56
N THR A 325 20.68 -4.96 -3.47
CA THR A 325 20.99 -4.58 -4.84
C THR A 325 19.73 -4.28 -5.67
N LEU A 326 18.59 -4.79 -5.27
CA LEU A 326 17.30 -4.51 -5.90
C LEU A 326 16.78 -3.13 -5.48
N LYS A 327 16.17 -2.42 -6.43
CA LYS A 327 15.61 -1.09 -6.21
C LYS A 327 14.09 -1.12 -6.26
N SER A 328 13.46 -0.23 -5.50
CA SER A 328 12.01 0.01 -5.58
C SER A 328 11.55 0.20 -7.02
N GLY A 329 10.43 -0.40 -7.38
CA GLY A 329 9.87 -0.38 -8.74
C GLY A 329 10.51 -1.34 -9.73
N GLN A 330 11.60 -2.05 -9.38
CA GLN A 330 12.25 -3.00 -10.28
C GLN A 330 11.39 -4.27 -10.44
N SER A 331 11.19 -4.71 -11.70
CA SER A 331 10.56 -6.01 -12.00
C SER A 331 11.58 -7.14 -11.92
N ILE A 332 11.17 -8.24 -11.32
CA ILE A 332 11.97 -9.47 -11.20
C ILE A 332 11.07 -10.69 -11.37
N SER A 333 11.62 -11.77 -11.95
CA SER A 333 10.92 -13.06 -11.99
C SER A 333 11.06 -13.78 -10.66
N VAL A 334 9.95 -14.28 -10.14
CA VAL A 334 9.89 -15.10 -8.93
C VAL A 334 9.29 -16.46 -9.23
N ASP A 335 9.95 -17.52 -8.80
CA ASP A 335 9.47 -18.90 -8.91
C ASP A 335 8.77 -19.29 -7.61
N ILE A 336 7.46 -19.45 -7.66
CA ILE A 336 6.64 -19.82 -6.51
C ILE A 336 6.44 -21.33 -6.52
N ILE A 337 6.82 -21.98 -5.42
CA ILE A 337 6.68 -23.44 -5.25
C ILE A 337 5.30 -23.71 -4.71
N THR A 338 4.57 -24.54 -5.43
CA THR A 338 3.28 -25.10 -5.01
C THR A 338 3.49 -26.51 -4.43
N ASP A 339 2.41 -27.20 -4.10
CA ASP A 339 2.48 -28.59 -3.66
C ASP A 339 3.14 -29.46 -4.73
N ASN A 340 4.00 -30.39 -4.31
CA ASN A 340 4.61 -31.36 -5.19
C ASN A 340 3.54 -32.29 -5.76
N LEU A 341 3.61 -32.52 -7.07
CA LEU A 341 2.83 -33.57 -7.71
C LEU A 341 3.54 -34.90 -7.48
N GLU A 342 2.88 -35.84 -6.82
CA GLU A 342 3.39 -37.19 -6.57
C GLU A 342 2.81 -38.16 -7.59
N ASP A 343 3.65 -39.11 -8.02
CA ASP A 343 3.25 -40.22 -8.92
C ASP A 343 2.68 -39.74 -10.29
N VAL A 344 3.27 -38.69 -10.86
CA VAL A 344 2.90 -38.18 -12.19
C VAL A 344 3.90 -38.61 -13.27
N LEU A 345 3.39 -38.74 -14.51
CA LEU A 345 4.24 -38.88 -15.69
C LEU A 345 4.75 -37.50 -16.10
N TYR A 346 6.05 -37.40 -16.36
CA TYR A 346 6.62 -36.13 -16.82
C TYR A 346 7.69 -36.32 -17.90
N LEU A 347 7.94 -35.24 -18.63
CA LEU A 347 8.99 -35.10 -19.62
C LEU A 347 9.80 -33.83 -19.35
N PRO A 348 11.11 -33.80 -19.72
CA PRO A 348 11.89 -32.57 -19.68
C PRO A 348 11.27 -31.50 -20.56
N GLN A 349 11.27 -30.25 -20.09
CA GLN A 349 10.82 -29.11 -20.87
C GLN A 349 11.77 -28.88 -22.07
N GLY A 350 11.21 -28.56 -23.25
CA GLY A 350 11.98 -28.34 -24.45
C GLY A 350 11.21 -27.62 -25.54
N GLN A 351 11.93 -27.33 -26.65
CA GLN A 351 11.34 -26.59 -27.80
C GLN A 351 10.19 -27.32 -28.45
N TYR A 352 10.13 -28.64 -28.35
CA TYR A 352 9.06 -29.48 -28.92
C TYR A 352 7.67 -29.08 -28.40
N LEU A 353 7.56 -28.57 -27.16
CA LEU A 353 6.27 -28.11 -26.63
C LEU A 353 5.75 -26.88 -27.36
N ASN A 354 6.64 -25.95 -27.73
CA ASN A 354 6.25 -24.77 -28.50
C ASN A 354 5.87 -25.12 -29.92
N ASP A 355 6.67 -25.97 -30.58
CA ASP A 355 6.46 -26.39 -31.98
C ASP A 355 5.23 -27.29 -32.13
N GLY A 356 4.92 -28.11 -31.11
CA GLY A 356 3.75 -29.01 -31.08
C GLY A 356 2.50 -28.38 -30.44
N GLY A 357 2.60 -27.14 -29.94
CA GLY A 357 1.51 -26.47 -29.19
C GLY A 357 1.11 -27.20 -27.91
N GLY A 358 1.92 -28.15 -27.44
CA GLY A 358 1.60 -28.99 -26.26
C GLY A 358 0.52 -30.05 -26.51
N HIS A 359 0.09 -30.26 -27.75
CA HIS A 359 -1.00 -31.16 -28.10
C HIS A 359 -0.55 -32.46 -28.77
N TRP A 360 0.69 -32.54 -29.22
CA TRP A 360 1.25 -33.72 -29.84
C TRP A 360 2.78 -33.75 -29.71
N VAL A 361 3.32 -34.99 -29.76
CA VAL A 361 4.77 -35.23 -29.69
C VAL A 361 5.14 -36.36 -30.65
N TYR A 362 6.45 -36.50 -30.97
CA TYR A 362 6.97 -37.65 -31.67
C TYR A 362 7.46 -38.71 -30.70
N VAL A 363 6.81 -39.88 -30.72
CA VAL A 363 7.14 -41.03 -29.90
C VAL A 363 7.97 -42.02 -30.70
N LEU A 364 9.10 -42.46 -30.17
CA LEU A 364 9.95 -43.45 -30.80
C LEU A 364 9.33 -44.84 -30.76
N SER A 365 9.52 -45.58 -31.83
CA SER A 365 9.24 -47.03 -31.86
C SER A 365 10.28 -47.79 -31.04
N LYS A 366 9.93 -48.99 -30.54
CA LYS A 366 10.80 -49.82 -29.70
C LYS A 366 12.15 -50.17 -30.35
N ASP A 367 12.25 -50.13 -31.67
CA ASP A 367 13.46 -50.37 -32.45
C ASP A 367 14.35 -49.10 -32.59
N GLY A 368 13.91 -47.93 -32.09
CA GLY A 368 14.61 -46.66 -32.18
C GLY A 368 14.75 -46.07 -33.60
N LYS A 369 14.25 -46.77 -34.62
CA LYS A 369 14.47 -46.40 -36.04
C LYS A 369 13.41 -45.48 -36.63
N ARG A 370 12.27 -45.30 -35.93
CA ARG A 370 11.16 -44.47 -36.38
C ARG A 370 10.55 -43.73 -35.21
N ALA A 371 10.03 -42.53 -35.46
CA ALA A 371 9.16 -41.85 -34.53
C ALA A 371 7.86 -41.46 -35.23
N ALA A 372 6.75 -41.59 -34.53
CA ALA A 372 5.42 -41.27 -35.03
C ALA A 372 4.79 -40.15 -34.20
N ARG A 373 4.07 -39.27 -34.87
CA ARG A 373 3.29 -38.22 -34.22
C ARG A 373 2.15 -38.82 -33.41
N ARG A 374 2.05 -38.47 -32.14
CA ARG A 374 0.99 -38.93 -31.23
C ARG A 374 0.40 -37.72 -30.47
N ALA A 375 -0.93 -37.68 -30.37
CA ALA A 375 -1.61 -36.69 -29.56
C ALA A 375 -1.30 -36.95 -28.09
N VAL A 376 -1.06 -35.85 -27.34
CA VAL A 376 -0.80 -35.89 -25.91
C VAL A 376 -1.59 -34.77 -25.22
N LYS A 377 -1.92 -34.99 -23.98
CA LYS A 377 -2.50 -33.97 -23.09
C LYS A 377 -1.47 -33.63 -22.02
N THR A 378 -0.94 -32.43 -22.10
CA THR A 378 -0.01 -31.95 -21.07
C THR A 378 -0.77 -31.24 -19.95
N GLY A 379 -0.26 -31.34 -18.72
CA GLY A 379 -0.77 -30.69 -17.53
C GLY A 379 0.12 -29.56 -17.04
N PHE A 380 0.48 -29.65 -15.79
CA PHE A 380 1.33 -28.69 -15.12
C PHE A 380 2.73 -28.60 -15.76
N ARG A 381 3.33 -27.40 -15.72
CA ARG A 381 4.69 -27.13 -16.25
C ARG A 381 5.49 -26.37 -15.22
N ASN A 382 6.69 -26.85 -14.95
CA ASN A 382 7.69 -26.08 -14.22
C ASN A 382 8.87 -25.72 -15.16
N ILE A 383 9.93 -25.12 -14.62
CA ILE A 383 11.09 -24.67 -15.42
C ILE A 383 11.82 -25.85 -16.08
N ARG A 384 11.74 -27.07 -15.53
CA ARG A 384 12.51 -28.25 -15.97
C ARG A 384 11.66 -29.28 -16.68
N GLU A 385 10.39 -29.42 -16.32
CA GLU A 385 9.55 -30.57 -16.63
C GLU A 385 8.13 -30.15 -16.99
N VAL A 386 7.44 -31.03 -17.71
CA VAL A 386 6.03 -30.91 -18.06
C VAL A 386 5.32 -32.21 -17.70
N GLU A 387 4.22 -32.09 -16.98
CA GLU A 387 3.33 -33.20 -16.66
C GLU A 387 2.62 -33.73 -17.91
N VAL A 388 2.54 -35.04 -18.03
CA VAL A 388 1.80 -35.75 -19.07
C VAL A 388 0.56 -36.37 -18.45
N LEU A 389 -0.62 -35.85 -18.81
CA LEU A 389 -1.90 -36.31 -18.29
C LEU A 389 -2.43 -37.51 -19.09
N ASP A 390 -2.19 -37.52 -20.41
CA ASP A 390 -2.67 -38.57 -21.30
C ASP A 390 -1.85 -38.65 -22.58
N GLY A 391 -1.87 -39.83 -23.25
CA GLY A 391 -1.25 -40.05 -24.56
C GLY A 391 0.12 -40.71 -24.53
N LEU A 392 0.79 -40.79 -23.38
CA LEU A 392 2.09 -41.44 -23.21
C LEU A 392 2.10 -42.43 -22.03
N SER A 393 2.98 -43.41 -22.11
CA SER A 393 3.24 -44.41 -21.06
C SER A 393 4.64 -44.24 -20.49
N GLU A 394 4.83 -44.65 -19.25
CA GLU A 394 6.15 -44.71 -18.62
C GLU A 394 7.16 -45.48 -19.46
N GLY A 395 8.36 -44.93 -19.58
CA GLY A 395 9.46 -45.54 -20.33
C GLY A 395 9.42 -45.32 -21.82
N GLU A 396 8.37 -44.73 -22.41
CA GLU A 396 8.35 -44.33 -23.79
C GLU A 396 9.37 -43.22 -24.09
N GLU A 397 10.04 -43.29 -25.23
CA GLU A 397 11.01 -42.29 -25.68
C GLU A 397 10.35 -41.26 -26.58
N VAL A 398 10.61 -39.99 -26.34
CA VAL A 398 10.01 -38.84 -27.04
C VAL A 398 11.12 -37.92 -27.55
N ILE A 399 10.95 -37.38 -28.75
CA ILE A 399 11.86 -36.35 -29.29
C ILE A 399 11.55 -35.02 -28.62
N THR A 400 12.53 -34.49 -27.90
CA THR A 400 12.41 -33.24 -27.10
C THR A 400 13.12 -32.03 -27.70
N SER A 401 13.83 -32.23 -28.84
CA SER A 401 14.39 -31.13 -29.66
C SER A 401 13.32 -30.41 -30.47
N SER A 402 13.71 -29.33 -31.18
CA SER A 402 12.80 -28.59 -32.05
C SER A 402 12.27 -29.45 -33.21
N TYR A 403 10.97 -29.34 -33.45
CA TYR A 403 10.28 -30.04 -34.55
C TYR A 403 10.37 -29.34 -35.92
N LYS A 404 10.95 -28.14 -35.98
CA LYS A 404 11.13 -27.39 -37.24
C LYS A 404 11.90 -28.18 -38.29
N VAL A 405 12.88 -28.98 -37.86
CA VAL A 405 13.68 -29.85 -38.75
C VAL A 405 12.86 -31.02 -39.26
N LEU A 406 11.81 -31.42 -38.55
CA LEU A 406 10.97 -32.59 -38.90
C LEU A 406 9.87 -32.25 -39.88
N LYS A 407 9.71 -30.97 -40.30
CA LYS A 407 8.83 -30.48 -41.37
C LYS A 407 7.37 -30.97 -41.24
N ASP A 408 6.86 -31.11 -40.00
CA ASP A 408 5.49 -31.54 -39.68
C ASP A 408 5.04 -32.87 -40.37
N LYS A 409 5.98 -33.78 -40.61
CA LYS A 409 5.66 -35.09 -41.18
C LYS A 409 5.07 -36.04 -40.13
N GLU A 410 4.18 -36.96 -40.54
CA GLU A 410 3.56 -37.93 -39.62
C GLU A 410 4.55 -38.95 -39.07
N ILE A 411 5.60 -39.30 -39.85
CA ILE A 411 6.60 -40.30 -39.53
C ILE A 411 8.00 -39.75 -39.74
N VAL A 412 8.85 -39.90 -38.74
CA VAL A 412 10.28 -39.54 -38.79
C VAL A 412 11.09 -40.84 -38.81
N ARG A 413 11.98 -41.00 -39.78
CA ARG A 413 12.95 -42.10 -39.84
C ARG A 413 14.28 -41.63 -39.26
N ILE A 414 14.82 -42.38 -38.32
CA ILE A 414 16.05 -42.06 -37.62
C ILE A 414 17.16 -42.94 -38.17
N LYS A 415 18.24 -42.33 -38.66
CA LYS A 415 19.47 -43.06 -39.10
C LYS A 415 20.52 -42.89 -38.01
N GLU A 416 21.22 -43.98 -37.69
CA GLU A 416 22.42 -43.91 -36.86
C GLU A 416 23.50 -43.13 -37.59
N ALA A 417 24.24 -42.30 -36.88
CA ALA A 417 25.44 -41.65 -37.40
C ALA A 417 26.47 -42.74 -37.73
N LYS A 418 27.04 -42.67 -38.94
CA LYS A 418 28.15 -43.53 -39.32
C LYS A 418 29.38 -43.22 -38.52
#